data_1fdbfc87ad3c4acb273dd7bea010bd8e
#
_entry.id   1fdbfc87ad3c4acb273dd7bea010bd8e
#
_cell.length_a   1.000
_cell.length_b   1.000
_cell.length_c   1.000
_cell.angle_alpha   90.00
_cell.angle_beta   90.00
_cell.angle_gamma   90.00
#
_symmetry.space_group_name_H-M   'P 1'
#
loop_
_entity.id
_entity.type
_entity.pdbx_description
1 polymer ?
#
loop_
_entity_poly.entity_id
_entity_poly.type
_entity_poly.pdbx_seq_one_letter_code
_entity_poly.pdbx_strand_id
1 'polypeptide(L)'
;MAMGMPSINVVFRELAKNIEDRSDNGIVALVLENTKALDVKEYFPGDEMGEDIDEVAKTQINFALTGGREKPQKLVCAFCKKGYEDLEDVLIKLESIQFDYLAFGTNITEKVETVTNWIKTMRENGKRVKAVLAGVKADTEGIINYTTESVTVDEKTYTSDTFCSRIAGILAGTPLTQSATYTPLTDVTDCTKHSKTEMDTKVNSGELIVFRDGNTIRLGRAVNSFCSPSATKSEIYSKIELVALMDKVFTDLVQTIKENWVGQYKNTYDNKCLLISACQEYLDELVKREIFEAATIEIDVAANKEFLEEKGIDTSLMKEDELKKATTNQFVFLKIEGKMLEAMEDFKIEFTI
;
A
#
# COMPACT_ATOMS: atom_id res chain seq x y z
N MET A 1 25.88 31.66 -29.02
CA MET A 1 24.69 30.84 -28.71
C MET A 1 24.89 30.31 -27.30
N ALA A 2 24.13 30.78 -26.35
CA ALA A 2 24.11 30.18 -25.01
C ALA A 2 23.50 28.79 -25.16
N MET A 3 24.29 27.74 -24.95
CA MET A 3 23.79 26.37 -24.87
C MET A 3 23.05 26.28 -23.53
N GLY A 4 21.73 26.54 -23.56
CA GLY A 4 20.86 26.28 -22.44
C GLY A 4 20.86 24.77 -22.12
N MET A 5 20.49 24.39 -20.91
CA MET A 5 20.47 23.03 -20.38
C MET A 5 19.24 22.23 -20.91
N PRO A 6 19.22 21.72 -22.17
CA PRO A 6 18.05 21.02 -22.71
C PRO A 6 17.95 19.56 -22.21
N SER A 7 19.03 18.95 -21.75
CA SER A 7 19.06 17.55 -21.33
C SER A 7 18.40 17.30 -19.97
N ILE A 8 18.45 18.27 -19.04
CA ILE A 8 17.91 18.14 -17.68
C ILE A 8 16.38 18.22 -17.69
N ASN A 9 15.81 19.16 -18.47
CA ASN A 9 14.35 19.26 -18.61
C ASN A 9 13.73 18.04 -19.31
N VAL A 10 14.44 17.36 -20.19
CA VAL A 10 13.99 16.14 -20.84
C VAL A 10 13.97 14.97 -19.85
N VAL A 11 14.98 14.85 -18.98
CA VAL A 11 15.03 13.84 -17.92
C VAL A 11 13.87 14.02 -16.94
N PHE A 12 13.53 15.24 -16.56
CA PHE A 12 12.40 15.50 -15.64
C PHE A 12 11.05 15.18 -16.27
N ARG A 13 10.84 15.49 -17.53
CA ARG A 13 9.59 15.13 -18.26
C ARG A 13 9.44 13.64 -18.42
N GLU A 14 10.51 12.91 -18.70
CA GLU A 14 10.50 11.45 -18.75
C GLU A 14 10.24 10.84 -17.36
N LEU A 15 10.76 11.44 -16.30
CA LEU A 15 10.56 11.00 -14.94
C LEU A 15 9.10 11.18 -14.50
N ALA A 16 8.53 12.35 -14.73
CA ALA A 16 7.12 12.63 -14.46
C ALA A 16 6.22 11.71 -15.30
N LYS A 17 6.53 11.54 -16.59
CA LYS A 17 5.79 10.65 -17.48
C LYS A 17 5.86 9.18 -17.05
N ASN A 18 7.02 8.69 -16.61
CA ASN A 18 7.15 7.33 -16.11
C ASN A 18 6.35 7.09 -14.83
N ILE A 19 6.12 8.13 -14.03
CA ILE A 19 5.28 8.08 -12.84
C ILE A 19 3.81 8.12 -13.21
N GLU A 20 3.42 8.97 -14.17
CA GLU A 20 2.04 9.06 -14.69
C GLU A 20 1.57 7.76 -15.36
N ASP A 21 2.46 7.06 -16.06
CA ASP A 21 2.16 5.79 -16.76
C ASP A 21 2.05 4.58 -15.80
N ARG A 22 2.36 4.74 -14.50
CA ARG A 22 2.19 3.67 -13.51
C ARG A 22 0.71 3.50 -13.15
N SER A 23 0.25 2.27 -13.22
CA SER A 23 -1.12 1.94 -12.81
C SER A 23 -1.39 2.38 -11.36
N ASP A 24 -2.53 3.02 -11.14
CA ASP A 24 -3.04 3.34 -9.81
C ASP A 24 -3.46 2.08 -9.05
N ASN A 25 -3.80 1.02 -9.79
CA ASN A 25 -4.24 -0.23 -9.23
C ASN A 25 -3.06 -1.05 -8.70
N GLY A 26 -3.22 -1.60 -7.50
CA GLY A 26 -2.18 -2.34 -6.81
C GLY A 26 -1.98 -3.76 -7.35
N ILE A 27 -0.89 -4.36 -6.91
CA ILE A 27 -0.49 -5.74 -7.19
C ILE A 27 -0.78 -6.58 -5.95
N VAL A 28 -1.44 -7.74 -6.14
CA VAL A 28 -1.67 -8.69 -5.05
C VAL A 28 -0.68 -9.84 -5.16
N ALA A 29 0.00 -10.17 -4.05
CA ALA A 29 0.69 -11.43 -3.88
C ALA A 29 -0.25 -12.43 -3.20
N LEU A 30 -0.41 -13.60 -3.77
CA LEU A 30 -1.15 -14.72 -3.18
C LEU A 30 -0.19 -15.85 -2.84
N VAL A 31 -0.20 -16.27 -1.60
CA VAL A 31 0.48 -17.50 -1.18
C VAL A 31 -0.55 -18.62 -1.11
N LEU A 32 -0.38 -19.61 -1.97
CA LEU A 32 -1.35 -20.66 -2.23
C LEU A 32 -0.74 -22.04 -1.96
N GLU A 33 -1.49 -22.90 -1.30
CA GLU A 33 -1.14 -24.32 -1.27
C GLU A 33 -1.40 -24.95 -2.64
N ASN A 34 -0.48 -25.78 -3.10
CA ASN A 34 -0.65 -26.56 -4.33
C ASN A 34 0.02 -27.92 -4.21
N THR A 35 -0.63 -28.94 -4.79
CA THR A 35 -0.12 -30.32 -4.73
C THR A 35 1.17 -30.48 -5.54
N LYS A 36 1.28 -29.79 -6.67
CA LYS A 36 2.49 -29.78 -7.47
C LYS A 36 3.38 -28.61 -7.07
N ALA A 37 4.68 -28.84 -6.99
CA ALA A 37 5.64 -27.76 -6.81
C ALA A 37 5.64 -26.87 -8.07
N LEU A 38 5.38 -25.59 -7.87
CA LEU A 38 5.38 -24.59 -8.93
C LEU A 38 6.25 -23.40 -8.52
N ASP A 39 6.89 -22.78 -9.51
CA ASP A 39 7.53 -21.49 -9.32
C ASP A 39 6.48 -20.36 -9.22
N VAL A 40 6.93 -19.17 -8.80
CA VAL A 40 6.08 -17.98 -8.79
C VAL A 40 5.54 -17.71 -10.19
N LYS A 41 4.22 -17.53 -10.29
CA LYS A 41 3.52 -17.22 -11.55
C LYS A 41 2.78 -15.89 -11.44
N GLU A 42 2.75 -15.14 -12.53
CA GLU A 42 1.93 -13.92 -12.63
C GLU A 42 0.65 -14.22 -13.40
N TYR A 43 -0.45 -13.60 -12.97
CA TYR A 43 -1.75 -13.66 -13.64
C TYR A 43 -2.33 -12.26 -13.79
N PHE A 44 -2.89 -12.02 -14.98
CA PHE A 44 -3.60 -10.79 -15.29
C PHE A 44 -5.13 -11.08 -15.34
N PRO A 45 -5.97 -10.04 -15.18
CA PRO A 45 -7.39 -10.20 -15.34
C PRO A 45 -7.76 -10.74 -16.74
N GLY A 46 -8.31 -11.95 -16.78
CA GLY A 46 -8.68 -12.65 -18.02
C GLY A 46 -7.76 -13.79 -18.42
N ASP A 47 -6.66 -14.01 -17.71
CA ASP A 47 -5.77 -15.14 -17.98
C ASP A 47 -6.43 -16.47 -17.62
N GLU A 48 -6.13 -17.51 -18.41
CA GLU A 48 -6.51 -18.88 -18.13
C GLU A 48 -5.51 -19.55 -17.20
N MET A 49 -6.01 -20.34 -16.26
CA MET A 49 -5.19 -21.09 -15.31
C MET A 49 -4.94 -22.51 -15.81
N GLY A 50 -3.68 -22.97 -15.69
CA GLY A 50 -3.29 -24.31 -16.10
C GLY A 50 -3.92 -25.42 -15.26
N GLU A 51 -3.88 -26.67 -15.81
CA GLU A 51 -4.33 -27.88 -15.11
C GLU A 51 -3.41 -28.32 -13.97
N ASP A 52 -2.25 -27.70 -13.83
CA ASP A 52 -1.25 -27.94 -12.78
C ASP A 52 -1.56 -27.21 -11.47
N ILE A 53 -2.62 -26.40 -11.45
CA ILE A 53 -3.09 -25.64 -10.31
C ILE A 53 -4.32 -26.31 -9.70
N ASP A 54 -4.30 -26.50 -8.39
CA ASP A 54 -5.40 -27.10 -7.64
C ASP A 54 -6.66 -26.21 -7.68
N GLU A 55 -7.85 -26.81 -7.69
CA GLU A 55 -9.12 -26.09 -7.80
C GLU A 55 -9.35 -25.06 -6.67
N VAL A 56 -8.86 -25.32 -5.48
CA VAL A 56 -8.89 -24.36 -4.37
C VAL A 56 -8.04 -23.15 -4.70
N ALA A 57 -6.83 -23.35 -5.21
CA ALA A 57 -5.93 -22.27 -5.61
C ALA A 57 -6.52 -21.46 -6.78
N LYS A 58 -7.15 -22.11 -7.78
CA LYS A 58 -7.86 -21.44 -8.88
C LYS A 58 -8.99 -20.53 -8.36
N THR A 59 -9.76 -21.03 -7.39
CA THR A 59 -10.82 -20.24 -6.75
C THR A 59 -10.25 -18.98 -6.10
N GLN A 60 -9.14 -19.09 -5.38
CA GLN A 60 -8.49 -17.96 -4.70
C GLN A 60 -7.90 -16.94 -5.68
N ILE A 61 -7.31 -17.41 -6.78
CA ILE A 61 -6.83 -16.56 -7.88
C ILE A 61 -8.00 -15.77 -8.48
N ASN A 62 -9.12 -16.45 -8.80
CA ASN A 62 -10.31 -15.79 -9.33
C ASN A 62 -10.88 -14.75 -8.34
N PHE A 63 -10.92 -15.05 -7.06
CA PHE A 63 -11.37 -14.10 -6.04
C PHE A 63 -10.53 -12.83 -6.04
N ALA A 64 -9.24 -12.96 -6.06
CA ALA A 64 -8.37 -11.78 -6.09
C ALA A 64 -8.50 -11.00 -7.41
N LEU A 65 -8.56 -11.68 -8.57
CA LEU A 65 -8.72 -11.05 -9.89
C LEU A 65 -10.09 -10.38 -10.10
N THR A 66 -11.11 -10.77 -9.34
CA THR A 66 -12.43 -10.14 -9.43
C THR A 66 -12.37 -8.67 -9.04
N GLY A 67 -11.50 -8.31 -8.08
CA GLY A 67 -11.33 -6.93 -7.66
C GLY A 67 -12.58 -6.34 -6.98
N GLY A 68 -12.67 -5.04 -6.91
CA GLY A 68 -13.79 -4.30 -6.34
C GLY A 68 -14.49 -3.44 -7.40
N ARG A 69 -14.31 -2.13 -7.31
CA ARG A 69 -14.76 -1.17 -8.34
C ARG A 69 -13.97 -1.35 -9.63
N GLU A 70 -12.68 -1.61 -9.48
CA GLU A 70 -11.78 -2.00 -10.55
C GLU A 70 -11.07 -3.31 -10.20
N LYS A 71 -10.33 -3.87 -11.15
CA LYS A 71 -9.54 -5.07 -10.96
C LYS A 71 -8.14 -4.71 -10.53
N PRO A 72 -7.42 -5.57 -9.77
CA PRO A 72 -6.00 -5.36 -9.50
C PRO A 72 -5.20 -5.34 -10.81
N GLN A 73 -4.03 -4.70 -10.80
CA GLN A 73 -3.16 -4.64 -11.97
C GLN A 73 -2.73 -6.05 -12.41
N LYS A 74 -2.28 -6.85 -11.47
CA LYS A 74 -1.91 -8.26 -11.64
C LYS A 74 -1.88 -8.98 -10.31
N LEU A 75 -1.81 -10.30 -10.38
CA LEU A 75 -1.49 -11.16 -9.24
C LEU A 75 -0.11 -11.77 -9.39
N VAL A 76 0.58 -11.91 -8.27
CA VAL A 76 1.81 -12.71 -8.12
C VAL A 76 1.48 -13.91 -7.24
N CYS A 77 1.34 -15.08 -7.84
CA CYS A 77 0.99 -16.31 -7.12
C CYS A 77 2.26 -17.09 -6.77
N ALA A 78 2.51 -17.24 -5.48
CA ALA A 78 3.58 -18.07 -4.95
C ALA A 78 2.98 -19.33 -4.34
N PHE A 79 3.52 -20.48 -4.72
CA PHE A 79 2.97 -21.78 -4.34
C PHE A 79 3.77 -22.41 -3.22
N CYS A 80 3.06 -22.81 -2.16
CA CYS A 80 3.58 -23.55 -1.01
C CYS A 80 3.15 -25.03 -1.05
N LYS A 81 3.92 -25.84 -0.36
CA LYS A 81 3.49 -27.18 0.01
C LYS A 81 2.31 -27.12 0.97
N LYS A 82 1.56 -28.21 1.04
CA LYS A 82 0.42 -28.34 1.97
C LYS A 82 0.85 -28.05 3.41
N GLY A 83 0.02 -27.31 4.15
CA GLY A 83 0.34 -26.87 5.52
C GLY A 83 1.36 -25.74 5.59
N TYR A 84 1.69 -25.09 4.45
CA TYR A 84 2.70 -24.02 4.39
C TYR A 84 4.05 -24.43 4.99
N GLU A 85 4.49 -25.67 4.76
CA GLU A 85 5.74 -26.21 5.33
C GLU A 85 6.99 -25.45 4.85
N ASP A 86 6.96 -24.91 3.62
CA ASP A 86 8.05 -24.16 2.98
C ASP A 86 7.76 -22.65 2.90
N LEU A 87 6.91 -22.13 3.79
CA LEU A 87 6.49 -20.73 3.76
C LEU A 87 7.68 -19.75 3.81
N GLU A 88 8.68 -20.01 4.65
CA GLU A 88 9.84 -19.11 4.79
C GLU A 88 10.59 -18.96 3.47
N ASP A 89 10.81 -20.06 2.74
CA ASP A 89 11.44 -20.03 1.42
C ASP A 89 10.61 -19.23 0.40
N VAL A 90 9.28 -19.35 0.48
CA VAL A 90 8.36 -18.60 -0.39
C VAL A 90 8.36 -17.12 -0.05
N LEU A 91 8.37 -16.75 1.23
CA LEU A 91 8.46 -15.35 1.66
C LEU A 91 9.77 -14.71 1.21
N ILE A 92 10.91 -15.43 1.30
CA ILE A 92 12.20 -14.96 0.77
C ILE A 92 12.12 -14.67 -0.74
N LYS A 93 11.47 -15.52 -1.53
CA LYS A 93 11.25 -15.26 -2.97
C LYS A 93 10.44 -13.98 -3.19
N LEU A 94 9.38 -13.75 -2.40
CA LEU A 94 8.54 -12.57 -2.48
C LEU A 94 9.29 -11.29 -2.09
N GLU A 95 10.36 -11.36 -1.31
CA GLU A 95 11.18 -10.19 -0.98
C GLU A 95 11.78 -9.49 -2.21
N SER A 96 12.02 -10.20 -3.29
CA SER A 96 12.56 -9.64 -4.53
C SER A 96 11.48 -9.12 -5.49
N ILE A 97 10.20 -9.38 -5.21
CA ILE A 97 9.07 -9.10 -6.09
C ILE A 97 8.30 -7.87 -5.57
N GLN A 98 7.81 -7.05 -6.49
CA GLN A 98 6.97 -5.90 -6.14
C GLN A 98 5.51 -6.32 -6.02
N PHE A 99 4.90 -6.01 -4.88
CA PHE A 99 3.46 -6.14 -4.63
C PHE A 99 3.02 -5.16 -3.53
N ASP A 100 1.72 -4.95 -3.41
CA ASP A 100 1.13 -4.02 -2.43
C ASP A 100 0.39 -4.75 -1.31
N TYR A 101 -0.33 -5.82 -1.67
CA TYR A 101 -1.13 -6.60 -0.72
C TYR A 101 -0.76 -8.07 -0.79
N LEU A 102 -0.57 -8.69 0.37
CA LEU A 102 -0.39 -10.13 0.53
C LEU A 102 -1.68 -10.76 1.05
N ALA A 103 -2.07 -11.92 0.53
CA ALA A 103 -3.11 -12.74 1.11
C ALA A 103 -2.78 -14.23 0.95
N PHE A 104 -3.52 -15.06 1.68
CA PHE A 104 -3.34 -16.52 1.67
C PHE A 104 -4.62 -17.18 1.16
N GLY A 105 -4.48 -18.32 0.51
CA GLY A 105 -5.59 -19.07 -0.06
C GLY A 105 -6.38 -19.91 0.96
N THR A 106 -5.76 -20.23 2.09
CA THR A 106 -6.33 -21.05 3.16
C THR A 106 -5.90 -20.56 4.53
N ASN A 107 -6.35 -21.26 5.59
CA ASN A 107 -6.03 -20.89 6.97
C ASN A 107 -4.53 -21.00 7.27
N ILE A 108 -3.99 -19.94 7.88
CA ILE A 108 -2.57 -19.84 8.29
C ILE A 108 -2.39 -19.64 9.79
N THR A 109 -3.34 -20.09 10.62
CA THR A 109 -3.37 -19.80 12.07
C THR A 109 -2.01 -20.06 12.74
N GLU A 110 -1.33 -21.18 12.40
CA GLU A 110 -0.02 -21.51 12.96
C GLU A 110 1.14 -20.65 12.43
N LYS A 111 0.94 -19.93 11.33
CA LYS A 111 1.95 -19.10 10.64
C LYS A 111 1.70 -17.59 10.75
N VAL A 112 0.62 -17.18 11.41
CA VAL A 112 0.20 -15.76 11.53
C VAL A 112 1.31 -14.89 12.11
N GLU A 113 1.98 -15.34 13.16
CA GLU A 113 3.06 -14.58 13.79
C GLU A 113 4.25 -14.39 12.85
N THR A 114 4.66 -15.45 12.15
CA THR A 114 5.73 -15.40 11.14
C THR A 114 5.42 -14.38 10.06
N VAL A 115 4.21 -14.42 9.49
CA VAL A 115 3.78 -13.50 8.43
C VAL A 115 3.69 -12.06 8.95
N THR A 116 3.12 -11.87 10.13
CA THR A 116 2.98 -10.53 10.74
C THR A 116 4.34 -9.88 10.99
N ASN A 117 5.29 -10.64 11.54
CA ASN A 117 6.65 -10.16 11.78
C ASN A 117 7.39 -9.89 10.47
N TRP A 118 7.21 -10.75 9.46
CA TRP A 118 7.79 -10.54 8.14
C TRP A 118 7.27 -9.24 7.49
N ILE A 119 5.97 -8.99 7.51
CA ILE A 119 5.38 -7.72 7.01
C ILE A 119 5.97 -6.51 7.74
N LYS A 120 6.09 -6.55 9.08
CA LYS A 120 6.70 -5.46 9.86
C LYS A 120 8.14 -5.20 9.41
N THR A 121 8.95 -6.26 9.33
CA THR A 121 10.35 -6.19 8.87
C THR A 121 10.46 -5.65 7.44
N MET A 122 9.60 -6.09 6.53
CA MET A 122 9.56 -5.58 5.15
C MET A 122 9.30 -4.06 5.14
N ARG A 123 8.33 -3.59 5.93
CA ARG A 123 8.00 -2.16 6.02
C ARG A 123 9.14 -1.35 6.66
N GLU A 124 9.81 -1.87 7.68
CA GLU A 124 11.01 -1.27 8.29
C GLU A 124 12.16 -1.16 7.29
N ASN A 125 12.34 -2.16 6.43
CA ASN A 125 13.33 -2.18 5.36
C ASN A 125 12.94 -1.34 4.13
N GLY A 126 11.84 -0.56 4.20
CA GLY A 126 11.39 0.35 3.15
C GLY A 126 10.57 -0.30 2.04
N LYS A 127 10.14 -1.56 2.20
CA LYS A 127 9.13 -2.19 1.32
C LYS A 127 7.75 -2.02 1.92
N ARG A 128 6.94 -1.15 1.35
CA ARG A 128 5.65 -0.71 1.88
C ARG A 128 4.50 -1.67 1.56
N VAL A 129 4.68 -2.95 1.91
CA VAL A 129 3.70 -4.02 1.69
C VAL A 129 2.71 -4.13 2.85
N LYS A 130 1.53 -4.67 2.57
CA LYS A 130 0.44 -4.91 3.52
C LYS A 130 -0.04 -6.36 3.40
N ALA A 131 -0.61 -6.94 4.46
CA ALA A 131 -1.24 -8.26 4.39
C ALA A 131 -2.69 -8.21 4.87
N VAL A 132 -3.57 -8.93 4.17
CA VAL A 132 -4.96 -9.18 4.57
C VAL A 132 -5.00 -10.53 5.26
N LEU A 133 -5.28 -10.53 6.55
CA LEU A 133 -5.27 -11.72 7.40
C LEU A 133 -6.57 -11.82 8.21
N ALA A 134 -7.04 -13.04 8.44
CA ALA A 134 -8.28 -13.29 9.16
C ALA A 134 -8.08 -13.27 10.68
N GLY A 135 -8.79 -12.38 11.38
CA GLY A 135 -8.83 -12.36 12.84
C GLY A 135 -7.52 -11.93 13.52
N VAL A 136 -6.65 -11.19 12.85
CA VAL A 136 -5.31 -10.83 13.35
C VAL A 136 -5.26 -9.40 13.87
N LYS A 137 -5.21 -9.25 15.20
CA LYS A 137 -5.08 -7.95 15.90
C LYS A 137 -3.61 -7.62 16.12
N ALA A 138 -2.96 -7.03 15.11
CA ALA A 138 -1.52 -6.78 15.13
C ALA A 138 -1.13 -5.34 15.51
N ASP A 139 -2.11 -4.44 15.67
CA ASP A 139 -1.93 -3.01 15.96
C ASP A 139 -0.87 -2.34 15.06
N THR A 140 -1.01 -2.55 13.75
CA THR A 140 -0.11 -1.99 12.73
C THR A 140 -0.87 -1.71 11.44
N GLU A 141 -0.49 -0.64 10.76
CA GLU A 141 -1.03 -0.27 9.47
C GLU A 141 -0.70 -1.27 8.34
N GLY A 142 0.29 -2.13 8.54
CA GLY A 142 0.69 -3.18 7.58
C GLY A 142 -0.21 -4.40 7.57
N ILE A 143 -1.09 -4.58 8.56
CA ILE A 143 -2.01 -5.71 8.65
C ILE A 143 -3.46 -5.25 8.58
N ILE A 144 -4.20 -5.82 7.66
CA ILE A 144 -5.64 -5.61 7.51
C ILE A 144 -6.33 -6.82 8.11
N ASN A 145 -7.04 -6.58 9.22
CA ASN A 145 -7.69 -7.61 10.02
C ASN A 145 -9.12 -7.85 9.53
N TYR A 146 -9.31 -8.84 8.65
CA TYR A 146 -10.62 -9.22 8.15
C TYR A 146 -11.33 -10.20 9.10
N THR A 147 -12.58 -9.90 9.53
CA THR A 147 -13.24 -10.67 10.61
C THR A 147 -14.67 -11.12 10.32
N THR A 148 -15.19 -10.97 9.10
CA THR A 148 -16.50 -11.54 8.76
C THR A 148 -16.41 -13.06 8.72
N GLU A 149 -17.13 -13.74 9.59
CA GLU A 149 -16.98 -15.18 9.83
C GLU A 149 -17.36 -16.04 8.62
N SER A 150 -18.41 -15.65 7.89
CA SER A 150 -18.88 -16.37 6.72
C SER A 150 -19.43 -15.43 5.64
N VAL A 151 -19.13 -15.77 4.39
CA VAL A 151 -19.60 -15.08 3.19
C VAL A 151 -20.01 -16.13 2.16
N THR A 152 -21.17 -15.95 1.51
CA THR A 152 -21.68 -16.88 0.51
C THR A 152 -21.55 -16.29 -0.90
N VAL A 153 -20.86 -17.01 -1.78
CA VAL A 153 -20.70 -16.70 -3.21
C VAL A 153 -21.09 -17.94 -4.00
N ASP A 154 -21.94 -17.80 -5.02
CA ASP A 154 -22.38 -18.91 -5.87
C ASP A 154 -22.81 -20.16 -5.07
N GLU A 155 -23.66 -19.96 -4.07
CA GLU A 155 -24.19 -21.01 -3.16
C GLU A 155 -23.12 -21.69 -2.26
N LYS A 156 -21.84 -21.30 -2.34
CA LYS A 156 -20.79 -21.79 -1.47
C LYS A 156 -20.47 -20.78 -0.37
N THR A 157 -20.33 -21.28 0.85
CA THR A 157 -19.95 -20.47 2.00
C THR A 157 -18.43 -20.55 2.22
N TYR A 158 -17.82 -19.39 2.36
CA TYR A 158 -16.39 -19.20 2.61
C TYR A 158 -16.19 -18.60 3.98
N THR A 159 -15.16 -19.05 4.68
CA THR A 159 -14.72 -18.50 5.97
C THR A 159 -13.89 -17.24 5.78
N SER A 160 -13.64 -16.48 6.87
CA SER A 160 -12.80 -15.30 6.82
C SER A 160 -11.44 -15.58 6.18
N ASP A 161 -10.78 -16.69 6.51
CA ASP A 161 -9.48 -17.08 5.95
C ASP A 161 -9.51 -17.19 4.43
N THR A 162 -10.49 -17.93 3.93
CA THR A 162 -10.62 -18.21 2.49
C THR A 162 -11.18 -17.02 1.69
N PHE A 163 -11.64 -15.97 2.36
CA PHE A 163 -12.12 -14.75 1.71
C PHE A 163 -11.10 -13.60 1.72
N CYS A 164 -9.95 -13.77 2.39
CA CYS A 164 -8.89 -12.74 2.43
C CYS A 164 -8.33 -12.39 1.04
N SER A 165 -8.23 -13.36 0.13
CA SER A 165 -7.80 -13.13 -1.26
C SER A 165 -8.76 -12.20 -2.01
N ARG A 166 -10.09 -12.36 -1.78
CA ARG A 166 -11.12 -11.48 -2.35
C ARG A 166 -10.99 -10.05 -1.84
N ILE A 167 -10.76 -9.91 -0.52
CA ILE A 167 -10.53 -8.59 0.11
C ILE A 167 -9.25 -7.94 -0.43
N ALA A 168 -8.15 -8.69 -0.55
CA ALA A 168 -6.90 -8.16 -1.12
C ALA A 168 -7.09 -7.66 -2.56
N GLY A 169 -7.86 -8.40 -3.37
CA GLY A 169 -8.23 -7.99 -4.74
C GLY A 169 -9.05 -6.70 -4.77
N ILE A 170 -10.02 -6.54 -3.85
CA ILE A 170 -10.82 -5.32 -3.72
C ILE A 170 -9.93 -4.12 -3.40
N LEU A 171 -9.04 -4.26 -2.40
CA LEU A 171 -8.17 -3.19 -1.96
C LEU A 171 -7.14 -2.80 -3.02
N ALA A 172 -6.57 -3.77 -3.70
CA ALA A 172 -5.63 -3.53 -4.81
C ALA A 172 -6.32 -2.93 -6.05
N GLY A 173 -7.59 -3.27 -6.30
CA GLY A 173 -8.40 -2.70 -7.38
C GLY A 173 -9.12 -1.40 -6.98
N THR A 174 -8.74 -0.76 -5.88
CA THR A 174 -9.29 0.54 -5.49
C THR A 174 -8.33 1.65 -5.92
N PRO A 175 -8.75 2.55 -6.85
CA PRO A 175 -7.91 3.68 -7.25
C PRO A 175 -7.53 4.60 -6.07
N LEU A 176 -6.37 5.24 -6.12
CA LEU A 176 -5.89 6.15 -5.07
C LEU A 176 -6.79 7.36 -4.79
N THR A 177 -7.68 7.70 -5.72
CA THR A 177 -8.66 8.78 -5.59
C THR A 177 -9.96 8.34 -4.89
N GLN A 178 -10.03 7.09 -4.41
CA GLN A 178 -11.24 6.51 -3.85
C GLN A 178 -10.92 5.70 -2.59
N SER A 179 -11.90 5.61 -1.69
CA SER A 179 -11.88 4.65 -0.58
C SER A 179 -12.55 3.33 -0.97
N ALA A 180 -12.04 2.23 -0.44
CA ALA A 180 -12.69 0.93 -0.54
C ALA A 180 -13.95 0.82 0.34
N THR A 181 -14.19 1.79 1.23
CA THR A 181 -15.37 1.86 2.09
C THR A 181 -16.65 1.76 1.27
N TYR A 182 -17.60 0.94 1.72
CA TYR A 182 -18.89 0.71 1.09
C TYR A 182 -18.85 0.16 -0.35
N THR A 183 -17.71 -0.39 -0.79
CA THR A 183 -17.62 -1.09 -2.08
C THR A 183 -18.66 -2.21 -2.16
N PRO A 184 -19.55 -2.21 -3.17
CA PRO A 184 -20.54 -3.26 -3.32
C PRO A 184 -19.90 -4.58 -3.78
N LEU A 185 -20.33 -5.69 -3.19
CA LEU A 185 -19.91 -7.05 -3.54
C LEU A 185 -21.10 -7.74 -4.25
N THR A 186 -21.16 -7.56 -5.55
CA THR A 186 -22.31 -8.00 -6.36
C THR A 186 -22.37 -9.53 -6.56
N ASP A 187 -21.25 -10.19 -6.37
CA ASP A 187 -21.08 -11.64 -6.41
C ASP A 187 -21.44 -12.34 -5.09
N VAL A 188 -21.57 -11.57 -4.00
CA VAL A 188 -21.89 -12.09 -2.65
C VAL A 188 -23.38 -12.07 -2.40
N THR A 189 -23.94 -13.21 -2.06
CA THR A 189 -25.40 -13.39 -1.84
C THR A 189 -25.79 -13.33 -0.36
N ASP A 190 -24.92 -13.75 0.55
CA ASP A 190 -25.15 -13.66 2.00
C ASP A 190 -23.85 -13.50 2.78
N CYS A 191 -23.94 -12.98 4.02
CA CYS A 191 -22.81 -12.85 4.95
C CYS A 191 -23.30 -12.89 6.40
N THR A 192 -22.37 -13.10 7.35
CA THR A 192 -22.64 -13.01 8.78
C THR A 192 -23.32 -11.68 9.11
N LYS A 193 -24.42 -11.76 9.88
CA LYS A 193 -25.23 -10.59 10.26
C LYS A 193 -24.73 -10.02 11.57
N HIS A 194 -24.48 -8.73 11.61
CA HIS A 194 -24.13 -7.98 12.80
C HIS A 194 -25.12 -6.84 13.02
N SER A 195 -25.40 -6.53 14.27
CA SER A 195 -26.11 -5.31 14.65
C SER A 195 -25.21 -4.08 14.37
N LYS A 196 -25.83 -2.89 14.25
CA LYS A 196 -25.06 -1.66 14.04
C LYS A 196 -24.00 -1.46 15.14
N THR A 197 -24.35 -1.69 16.39
CA THR A 197 -23.43 -1.54 17.54
C THR A 197 -22.25 -2.50 17.45
N GLU A 198 -22.46 -3.75 17.01
CA GLU A 198 -21.38 -4.71 16.78
C GLU A 198 -20.48 -4.28 15.63
N MET A 199 -21.05 -3.82 14.52
CA MET A 199 -20.27 -3.29 13.38
C MET A 199 -19.40 -2.09 13.80
N ASP A 200 -19.99 -1.13 14.53
CA ASP A 200 -19.26 0.04 15.03
C ASP A 200 -18.13 -0.39 15.99
N THR A 201 -18.38 -1.36 16.87
CA THR A 201 -17.35 -1.90 17.78
C THR A 201 -16.22 -2.57 17.04
N LYS A 202 -16.53 -3.38 16.03
CA LYS A 202 -15.53 -4.06 15.19
C LYS A 202 -14.65 -3.07 14.45
N VAL A 203 -15.26 -2.11 13.76
CA VAL A 203 -14.53 -1.05 13.00
C VAL A 203 -13.63 -0.25 13.94
N ASN A 204 -14.13 0.18 15.10
CA ASN A 204 -13.35 0.91 16.11
C ASN A 204 -12.20 0.08 16.70
N SER A 205 -12.27 -1.25 16.60
CA SER A 205 -11.21 -2.19 17.01
C SER A 205 -10.27 -2.56 15.86
N GLY A 206 -10.30 -1.83 14.73
CA GLY A 206 -9.45 -2.09 13.56
C GLY A 206 -9.81 -3.37 12.81
N GLU A 207 -11.08 -3.75 12.82
CA GLU A 207 -11.59 -4.92 12.13
C GLU A 207 -12.29 -4.51 10.83
N LEU A 208 -11.84 -5.04 9.70
CA LEU A 208 -12.51 -4.90 8.42
C LEU A 208 -13.59 -5.97 8.30
N ILE A 209 -14.81 -5.55 7.97
CA ILE A 209 -15.95 -6.45 7.85
C ILE A 209 -16.67 -6.28 6.52
N VAL A 210 -17.41 -7.33 6.14
CA VAL A 210 -18.43 -7.29 5.09
C VAL A 210 -19.80 -7.35 5.78
N PHE A 211 -20.77 -6.58 5.31
CA PHE A 211 -22.09 -6.49 5.93
C PHE A 211 -23.18 -6.35 4.87
N ARG A 212 -24.41 -6.65 5.28
CA ARG A 212 -25.59 -6.47 4.43
C ARG A 212 -26.18 -5.08 4.64
N ASP A 213 -26.29 -4.33 3.56
CA ASP A 213 -26.96 -3.03 3.46
C ASP A 213 -28.21 -3.18 2.58
N GLY A 214 -29.35 -3.40 3.19
CA GLY A 214 -30.59 -3.72 2.49
C GLY A 214 -30.46 -4.97 1.63
N ASN A 215 -30.53 -4.80 0.31
CA ASN A 215 -30.41 -5.90 -0.66
C ASN A 215 -28.98 -6.10 -1.20
N THR A 216 -28.03 -5.26 -0.78
CA THR A 216 -26.64 -5.29 -1.27
C THR A 216 -25.70 -5.70 -0.14
N ILE A 217 -24.74 -6.52 -0.46
CA ILE A 217 -23.61 -6.80 0.45
C ILE A 217 -22.50 -5.82 0.12
N ARG A 218 -21.91 -5.21 1.15
CA ARG A 218 -20.87 -4.17 1.01
C ARG A 218 -19.68 -4.44 1.92
N LEU A 219 -18.53 -3.95 1.52
CA LEU A 219 -17.39 -3.80 2.42
C LEU A 219 -17.73 -2.72 3.47
N GLY A 220 -17.39 -2.93 4.72
CA GLY A 220 -17.53 -1.94 5.78
C GLY A 220 -16.56 -0.76 5.59
N ARG A 221 -16.37 0.03 6.66
CA ARG A 221 -15.35 1.08 6.63
C ARG A 221 -13.96 0.45 6.48
N ALA A 222 -13.20 0.94 5.51
CA ALA A 222 -11.88 0.42 5.14
C ALA A 222 -10.81 0.82 6.17
N VAL A 223 -10.75 0.07 7.26
CA VAL A 223 -9.76 0.22 8.34
C VAL A 223 -8.80 -0.95 8.38
N ASN A 224 -7.55 -0.69 8.81
CA ASN A 224 -6.55 -1.71 9.12
C ASN A 224 -6.50 -2.00 10.64
N SER A 225 -5.56 -2.84 11.08
CA SER A 225 -5.49 -3.26 12.48
C SER A 225 -4.88 -2.23 13.45
N PHE A 226 -4.45 -1.07 12.98
CA PHE A 226 -3.84 -0.03 13.82
C PHE A 226 -4.91 0.69 14.67
N CYS A 227 -4.77 0.63 15.99
CA CYS A 227 -5.73 1.16 16.97
C CYS A 227 -5.11 2.01 18.07
N SER A 228 -3.76 2.11 18.14
CA SER A 228 -3.05 2.82 19.21
C SER A 228 -2.35 4.08 18.70
N PRO A 229 -3.08 5.19 18.43
CA PRO A 229 -2.48 6.43 17.98
C PRO A 229 -1.41 6.95 18.96
N SER A 230 -0.35 7.55 18.43
CA SER A 230 0.74 8.14 19.20
C SER A 230 1.10 9.53 18.67
N ALA A 231 2.05 10.20 19.31
CA ALA A 231 2.53 11.50 18.84
C ALA A 231 3.17 11.45 17.43
N THR A 232 3.69 10.29 17.02
CA THR A 232 4.34 10.08 15.71
C THR A 232 3.45 9.40 14.69
N LYS A 233 2.40 8.68 15.12
CA LYS A 233 1.43 8.00 14.26
C LYS A 233 0.01 8.37 14.71
N SER A 234 -0.65 9.26 13.98
CA SER A 234 -2.02 9.70 14.27
C SER A 234 -3.07 8.67 13.79
N GLU A 235 -4.35 8.94 14.03
CA GLU A 235 -5.48 8.12 13.57
C GLU A 235 -5.51 7.89 12.05
N ILE A 236 -4.86 8.76 11.26
CA ILE A 236 -4.72 8.63 9.81
C ILE A 236 -4.17 7.25 9.41
N TYR A 237 -3.26 6.69 10.21
CA TYR A 237 -2.66 5.37 9.97
C TYR A 237 -3.63 4.20 10.13
N SER A 238 -4.83 4.39 10.67
CA SER A 238 -5.88 3.36 10.72
C SER A 238 -6.64 3.22 9.39
N LYS A 239 -6.59 4.22 8.52
CA LYS A 239 -7.34 4.26 7.25
C LYS A 239 -6.56 3.61 6.12
N ILE A 240 -7.11 2.56 5.52
CA ILE A 240 -6.44 1.81 4.44
C ILE A 240 -6.11 2.71 3.25
N GLU A 241 -7.02 3.60 2.85
CA GLU A 241 -6.86 4.57 1.76
C GLU A 241 -5.60 5.43 1.95
N LEU A 242 -5.48 6.07 3.11
CA LEU A 242 -4.38 6.99 3.39
C LEU A 242 -3.04 6.26 3.54
N VAL A 243 -3.05 5.06 4.14
CA VAL A 243 -1.84 4.21 4.20
C VAL A 243 -1.42 3.76 2.81
N ALA A 244 -2.36 3.34 1.96
CA ALA A 244 -2.06 2.96 0.58
C ALA A 244 -1.45 4.12 -0.21
N LEU A 245 -1.98 5.33 -0.02
CA LEU A 245 -1.45 6.54 -0.63
C LEU A 245 -0.02 6.86 -0.15
N MET A 246 0.22 6.87 1.18
CA MET A 246 1.55 7.09 1.73
C MET A 246 2.56 6.06 1.22
N ASP A 247 2.16 4.79 1.19
CA ASP A 247 2.99 3.69 0.71
C ASP A 247 3.33 3.83 -0.78
N LYS A 248 2.36 4.24 -1.60
CA LYS A 248 2.54 4.47 -3.05
C LYS A 248 3.50 5.62 -3.31
N VAL A 249 3.26 6.78 -2.68
CA VAL A 249 4.13 7.95 -2.82
C VAL A 249 5.58 7.61 -2.41
N PHE A 250 5.74 6.93 -1.27
CA PHE A 250 7.05 6.48 -0.82
C PHE A 250 7.72 5.56 -1.86
N THR A 251 7.01 4.56 -2.35
CA THR A 251 7.54 3.58 -3.29
C THR A 251 7.95 4.23 -4.61
N ASP A 252 7.11 5.11 -5.17
CA ASP A 252 7.35 5.80 -6.42
C ASP A 252 8.57 6.73 -6.34
N LEU A 253 8.67 7.51 -5.26
CA LEU A 253 9.82 8.39 -5.03
C LEU A 253 11.12 7.60 -4.85
N VAL A 254 11.09 6.55 -4.00
CA VAL A 254 12.27 5.71 -3.75
C VAL A 254 12.72 5.01 -5.03
N GLN A 255 11.80 4.46 -5.81
CA GLN A 255 12.15 3.80 -7.06
C GLN A 255 12.73 4.79 -8.06
N THR A 256 12.12 5.95 -8.23
CA THR A 256 12.59 7.03 -9.10
C THR A 256 14.01 7.49 -8.72
N ILE A 257 14.25 7.67 -7.42
CA ILE A 257 15.58 8.07 -6.91
C ILE A 257 16.60 6.97 -7.17
N LYS A 258 16.26 5.71 -6.94
CA LYS A 258 17.17 4.56 -7.19
C LYS A 258 17.55 4.44 -8.67
N GLU A 259 16.60 4.57 -9.57
CA GLU A 259 16.80 4.38 -11.00
C GLU A 259 17.58 5.53 -11.66
N ASN A 260 17.35 6.77 -11.21
CA ASN A 260 17.80 7.96 -11.95
C ASN A 260 18.84 8.81 -11.20
N TRP A 261 19.02 8.63 -9.88
CA TRP A 261 19.86 9.53 -9.08
C TRP A 261 21.00 8.84 -8.36
N VAL A 262 20.76 7.65 -7.80
CA VAL A 262 21.77 6.96 -6.99
C VAL A 262 23.00 6.61 -7.83
N GLY A 263 24.16 7.16 -7.39
CA GLY A 263 25.43 6.94 -8.07
C GLY A 263 25.66 7.74 -9.36
N GLN A 264 24.64 8.45 -9.86
CA GLN A 264 24.74 9.20 -11.14
C GLN A 264 25.15 10.66 -10.95
N TYR A 265 24.74 11.31 -9.86
CA TYR A 265 24.99 12.71 -9.60
C TYR A 265 25.85 12.91 -8.36
N LYS A 266 26.71 13.96 -8.37
CA LYS A 266 27.45 14.39 -7.16
C LYS A 266 26.52 15.11 -6.22
N ASN A 267 26.73 14.96 -4.91
CA ASN A 267 25.95 15.63 -3.87
C ASN A 267 26.35 17.12 -3.75
N THR A 268 25.89 17.93 -4.68
CA THR A 268 26.01 19.39 -4.68
C THR A 268 24.64 20.01 -4.37
N TYR A 269 24.64 21.26 -3.91
CA TYR A 269 23.40 22.00 -3.68
C TYR A 269 22.52 22.09 -4.94
N ASP A 270 23.14 22.39 -6.09
CA ASP A 270 22.41 22.50 -7.36
C ASP A 270 21.75 21.17 -7.76
N ASN A 271 22.46 20.04 -7.59
CA ASN A 271 21.88 18.73 -7.86
C ASN A 271 20.76 18.35 -6.87
N LYS A 272 20.88 18.77 -5.58
CA LYS A 272 19.75 18.63 -4.63
C LYS A 272 18.52 19.42 -5.09
N CYS A 273 18.72 20.66 -5.56
CA CYS A 273 17.62 21.48 -6.10
C CYS A 273 16.97 20.86 -7.33
N LEU A 274 17.75 20.23 -8.22
CA LEU A 274 17.23 19.50 -9.37
C LEU A 274 16.39 18.29 -8.95
N LEU A 275 16.88 17.50 -7.99
CA LEU A 275 16.13 16.36 -7.44
C LEU A 275 14.81 16.83 -6.82
N ILE A 276 14.84 17.90 -6.01
CA ILE A 276 13.65 18.50 -5.40
C ILE A 276 12.64 18.92 -6.47
N SER A 277 13.10 19.59 -7.54
CA SER A 277 12.20 20.02 -8.62
C SER A 277 11.52 18.84 -9.31
N ALA A 278 12.25 17.73 -9.55
CA ALA A 278 11.68 16.52 -10.13
C ALA A 278 10.64 15.85 -9.21
N CYS A 279 10.94 15.74 -7.92
CA CYS A 279 10.01 15.19 -6.94
C CYS A 279 8.78 16.11 -6.75
N GLN A 280 8.97 17.45 -6.79
CA GLN A 280 7.87 18.41 -6.66
C GLN A 280 6.89 18.30 -7.83
N GLU A 281 7.38 18.10 -9.08
CA GLU A 281 6.51 17.91 -10.24
C GLU A 281 5.58 16.70 -10.07
N TYR A 282 6.09 15.60 -9.49
CA TYR A 282 5.27 14.44 -9.13
C TYR A 282 4.21 14.79 -8.06
N LEU A 283 4.62 15.49 -7.00
CA LEU A 283 3.68 15.87 -5.94
C LEU A 283 2.60 16.84 -6.46
N ASP A 284 2.97 17.75 -7.36
CA ASP A 284 2.03 18.69 -8.01
C ASP A 284 0.99 17.95 -8.86
N GLU A 285 1.37 16.84 -9.49
CA GLU A 285 0.45 15.98 -10.23
C GLU A 285 -0.56 15.29 -9.28
N LEU A 286 -0.10 14.83 -8.12
CA LEU A 286 -1.00 14.27 -7.11
C LEU A 286 -1.96 15.34 -6.53
N VAL A 287 -1.54 16.61 -6.43
CA VAL A 287 -2.42 17.73 -6.06
C VAL A 287 -3.48 17.99 -7.13
N LYS A 288 -3.11 18.00 -8.42
CA LYS A 288 -4.07 18.16 -9.54
C LYS A 288 -5.10 17.02 -9.60
N ARG A 289 -4.73 15.83 -9.16
CA ARG A 289 -5.61 14.65 -9.08
C ARG A 289 -6.47 14.63 -7.82
N GLU A 290 -6.46 15.70 -7.01
CA GLU A 290 -7.21 15.82 -5.76
C GLU A 290 -6.85 14.72 -4.74
N ILE A 291 -5.61 14.24 -4.75
CA ILE A 291 -5.07 13.28 -3.78
C ILE A 291 -4.49 14.03 -2.58
N PHE A 292 -3.79 15.13 -2.85
CA PHE A 292 -3.34 16.09 -1.84
C PHE A 292 -4.04 17.44 -2.03
N GLU A 293 -4.34 18.12 -0.92
CA GLU A 293 -4.72 19.54 -0.95
C GLU A 293 -3.50 20.41 -1.28
N ALA A 294 -2.34 20.05 -0.71
CA ALA A 294 -1.04 20.65 -0.98
C ALA A 294 0.06 19.64 -0.61
N ALA A 295 1.17 19.66 -1.34
CA ALA A 295 2.36 18.88 -1.01
C ALA A 295 3.62 19.63 -1.44
N THR A 296 4.65 19.62 -0.62
CA THR A 296 5.96 20.25 -0.88
C THR A 296 7.08 19.35 -0.48
N ILE A 297 8.21 19.49 -1.17
CA ILE A 297 9.46 18.79 -0.84
C ILE A 297 10.59 19.83 -0.74
N GLU A 298 11.41 19.71 0.28
CA GLU A 298 12.55 20.59 0.51
C GLU A 298 13.73 19.86 1.13
N ILE A 299 14.89 20.57 1.23
CA ILE A 299 16.03 20.06 1.99
C ILE A 299 15.65 20.05 3.47
N ASP A 300 15.85 18.92 4.12
CA ASP A 300 15.68 18.79 5.57
C ASP A 300 16.85 19.49 6.29
N VAL A 301 16.60 20.74 6.68
CA VAL A 301 17.59 21.56 7.39
C VAL A 301 17.93 21.00 8.76
N ALA A 302 16.95 20.40 9.44
CA ALA A 302 17.16 19.83 10.76
C ALA A 302 18.06 18.59 10.67
N ALA A 303 17.79 17.69 9.73
CA ALA A 303 18.64 16.52 9.50
C ALA A 303 20.04 16.90 8.98
N ASN A 304 20.16 17.93 8.11
CA ASN A 304 21.46 18.46 7.70
C ASN A 304 22.26 18.98 8.91
N LYS A 305 21.62 19.72 9.79
CA LYS A 305 22.22 20.25 11.01
C LYS A 305 22.70 19.14 11.92
N GLU A 306 21.85 18.18 12.23
CA GLU A 306 22.18 17.01 13.06
C GLU A 306 23.39 16.25 12.49
N PHE A 307 23.41 15.98 11.19
CA PHE A 307 24.54 15.33 10.53
C PHE A 307 25.85 16.11 10.68
N LEU A 308 25.82 17.44 10.56
CA LEU A 308 27.01 18.29 10.71
C LEU A 308 27.51 18.28 12.15
N GLU A 309 26.62 18.36 13.14
CA GLU A 309 26.95 18.30 14.57
C GLU A 309 27.56 16.94 14.95
N GLU A 310 27.03 15.82 14.42
CA GLU A 310 27.61 14.48 14.58
C GLU A 310 29.05 14.40 14.01
N LYS A 311 29.37 15.20 12.99
CA LYS A 311 30.73 15.31 12.42
C LYS A 311 31.61 16.29 13.15
N GLY A 312 31.14 16.88 14.25
CA GLY A 312 31.90 17.85 15.08
C GLY A 312 31.99 19.25 14.49
N ILE A 313 31.09 19.59 13.54
CA ILE A 313 31.01 20.94 12.96
C ILE A 313 30.08 21.79 13.83
N ASP A 314 30.56 22.93 14.29
CA ASP A 314 29.72 23.87 15.04
C ASP A 314 28.72 24.57 14.10
N THR A 315 27.45 24.32 14.32
CA THR A 315 26.36 24.89 13.54
C THR A 315 25.65 26.05 14.21
N SER A 316 26.10 26.47 15.41
CA SER A 316 25.41 27.46 16.26
C SER A 316 25.23 28.85 15.62
N LEU A 317 26.14 29.23 14.72
CA LEU A 317 26.13 30.50 14.00
C LEU A 317 25.70 30.37 12.53
N MET A 318 25.45 29.16 12.03
CA MET A 318 25.07 28.93 10.64
C MET A 318 23.61 29.33 10.40
N LYS A 319 23.40 30.10 9.32
CA LYS A 319 22.06 30.44 8.85
C LYS A 319 21.43 29.26 8.10
N GLU A 320 20.11 29.28 7.96
CA GLU A 320 19.37 28.24 7.24
C GLU A 320 19.89 27.98 5.82
N ASP A 321 20.20 29.05 5.07
CA ASP A 321 20.77 28.93 3.73
C ASP A 321 22.15 28.28 3.71
N GLU A 322 22.96 28.49 4.74
CA GLU A 322 24.26 27.85 4.89
C GLU A 322 24.12 26.37 5.23
N LEU A 323 23.15 26.02 6.08
CA LEU A 323 22.81 24.64 6.40
C LEU A 323 22.26 23.89 5.17
N LYS A 324 21.40 24.53 4.36
CA LYS A 324 20.90 23.95 3.08
C LYS A 324 22.04 23.65 2.11
N LYS A 325 23.03 24.53 2.01
CA LYS A 325 24.20 24.41 1.10
C LYS A 325 25.33 23.55 1.66
N ALA A 326 25.31 23.19 2.92
CA ALA A 326 26.36 22.45 3.56
C ALA A 326 26.58 21.07 2.91
N THR A 327 27.84 20.64 2.93
CA THR A 327 28.22 19.33 2.39
C THR A 327 27.87 18.23 3.37
N THR A 328 27.02 17.31 2.93
CA THR A 328 26.57 16.14 3.70
C THR A 328 27.14 14.82 3.17
N ASN A 329 28.35 14.86 2.60
CA ASN A 329 29.02 13.73 1.97
C ASN A 329 28.12 13.01 0.93
N GLN A 330 27.82 11.72 1.13
CA GLN A 330 26.96 10.93 0.27
C GLN A 330 25.46 10.99 0.65
N PHE A 331 25.12 11.65 1.76
CA PHE A 331 23.76 11.68 2.28
C PHE A 331 22.99 12.88 1.74
N VAL A 332 21.77 12.65 1.30
CA VAL A 332 20.82 13.69 0.89
C VAL A 332 19.61 13.59 1.81
N PHE A 333 19.35 14.63 2.58
CA PHE A 333 18.22 14.71 3.50
C PHE A 333 17.14 15.60 2.90
N LEU A 334 15.99 15.02 2.61
CA LEU A 334 14.81 15.70 2.06
C LEU A 334 13.62 15.49 2.99
N LYS A 335 12.79 16.51 3.10
CA LYS A 335 11.55 16.51 3.86
C LYS A 335 10.38 16.75 2.92
N ILE A 336 9.35 15.94 3.04
CA ILE A 336 8.08 16.11 2.34
C ILE A 336 7.03 16.49 3.37
N GLU A 337 6.32 17.56 3.11
CA GLU A 337 5.14 17.98 3.85
C GLU A 337 3.95 17.96 2.90
N GLY A 338 2.85 17.34 3.32
CA GLY A 338 1.65 17.25 2.51
C GLY A 338 0.40 17.09 3.36
N LYS A 339 -0.70 17.64 2.87
CA LYS A 339 -2.03 17.43 3.43
C LYS A 339 -2.84 16.56 2.48
N MET A 340 -3.03 15.31 2.86
CA MET A 340 -3.82 14.32 2.11
C MET A 340 -5.30 14.69 2.17
N LEU A 341 -6.02 14.48 1.08
CA LEU A 341 -7.48 14.52 1.03
C LEU A 341 -8.03 13.14 1.32
N GLU A 342 -9.15 13.10 2.00
CA GLU A 342 -9.86 11.87 2.35
C GLU A 342 -11.14 11.76 1.52
N ALA A 343 -11.54 10.55 1.18
CA ALA A 343 -12.85 10.32 0.55
C ALA A 343 -13.98 10.73 1.50
N MET A 344 -15.08 11.22 0.93
CA MET A 344 -16.28 11.56 1.70
C MET A 344 -16.99 10.28 2.15
N GLU A 345 -16.96 9.99 3.45
CA GLU A 345 -17.54 8.77 4.01
C GLU A 345 -18.73 9.06 4.95
N ASP A 346 -18.69 10.17 5.69
CA ASP A 346 -19.74 10.53 6.66
C ASP A 346 -20.51 11.76 6.22
N PHE A 347 -21.84 11.66 6.12
CA PHE A 347 -22.73 12.73 5.69
C PHE A 347 -23.70 13.13 6.80
N LYS A 348 -23.79 14.42 7.09
CA LYS A 348 -24.84 15.01 7.93
C LYS A 348 -25.66 15.96 7.07
N ILE A 349 -26.90 15.60 6.80
CA ILE A 349 -27.82 16.39 5.98
C ILE A 349 -28.94 16.88 6.87
N GLU A 350 -29.13 18.20 6.93
CA GLU A 350 -30.26 18.84 7.61
C GLU A 350 -31.28 19.27 6.54
N PHE A 351 -32.50 18.83 6.70
CA PHE A 351 -33.60 19.17 5.80
C PHE A 351 -34.62 20.02 6.56
N THR A 352 -34.71 21.31 6.23
CA THR A 352 -35.69 22.23 6.81
C THR A 352 -36.90 22.32 5.89
N ILE A 353 -38.13 22.13 6.42
CA ILE A 353 -39.42 22.20 5.72
C ILE A 353 -40.10 23.52 6.03
#